data_6b107efa63542e128f2599206d2a8652
#
_entry.id   6b107efa63542e128f2599206d2a8652
#
_cell.length_a   1.000
_cell.length_b   1.000
_cell.length_c   1.000
_cell.angle_alpha   90.00
_cell.angle_beta   90.00
_cell.angle_gamma   90.00
#
_symmetry.space_group_name_H-M   'P 1'
#
loop_
_entity.id
_entity.type
_entity.pdbx_description
1 polymer ?
#
loop_
_entity_poly.entity_id
_entity_poly.type
_entity_poly.pdbx_seq_one_letter_code
_entity_poly.pdbx_strand_id
1 'polypeptide(L)'
;TTTALVRKLFDSRHPIGDKLHRKLMRDFRLYMLVGGMPQAVNEYLQTNNFRKVDTIKRDILNLYEDDFKKIDSTGKLSLLFDAIPAQLNKNAARYQVSSVLANDRADSILELIAELKDSKTVLVSYHANDPNAGMSTNKDLCKFKLFLCDTGLFTTLMFKDKDFTENIIYEK
;
A
#
# COMPACT_ATOMS: atom_id res chain seq x y z
N THR A 1 28.40 8.93 1.36
CA THR A 1 27.02 8.92 1.90
C THR A 1 26.64 7.55 2.44
N THR A 2 25.71 7.49 3.39
CA THR A 2 25.22 6.21 3.97
C THR A 2 24.69 5.27 2.86
N THR A 3 24.01 5.80 1.87
CA THR A 3 23.46 5.04 0.72
C THR A 3 24.58 4.37 -0.08
N ALA A 4 25.69 5.07 -0.37
CA ALA A 4 26.81 4.51 -1.11
C ALA A 4 27.49 3.37 -0.34
N LEU A 5 27.62 3.52 0.98
CA LEU A 5 28.18 2.48 1.84
C LEU A 5 27.28 1.22 1.86
N VAL A 6 25.96 1.41 2.03
CA VAL A 6 24.99 0.30 2.04
C VAL A 6 25.03 -0.45 0.72
N ARG A 7 25.03 0.28 -0.42
CA ARG A 7 25.12 -0.33 -1.75
C ARG A 7 26.41 -1.13 -1.93
N LYS A 8 27.57 -0.58 -1.52
CA LYS A 8 28.85 -1.28 -1.58
C LYS A 8 28.83 -2.57 -0.76
N LEU A 9 28.28 -2.53 0.46
CA LEU A 9 28.18 -3.71 1.34
C LEU A 9 27.21 -4.75 0.76
N PHE A 10 26.11 -4.32 0.17
CA PHE A 10 25.15 -5.18 -0.51
C PHE A 10 25.81 -5.90 -1.71
N ASP A 11 26.47 -5.15 -2.59
CA ASP A 11 27.15 -5.70 -3.77
C ASP A 11 28.27 -6.70 -3.38
N SER A 12 28.99 -6.41 -2.32
CA SER A 12 30.06 -7.29 -1.78
C SER A 12 29.55 -8.41 -0.86
N ARG A 13 28.23 -8.47 -0.60
CA ARG A 13 27.58 -9.45 0.29
C ARG A 13 28.15 -9.46 1.71
N HIS A 14 28.56 -8.30 2.20
CA HIS A 14 29.03 -8.14 3.57
C HIS A 14 27.93 -7.62 4.48
N PRO A 15 27.86 -8.08 5.75
CA PRO A 15 26.89 -7.57 6.71
C PRO A 15 27.14 -6.09 7.02
N ILE A 16 26.08 -5.33 7.21
CA ILE A 16 26.15 -3.88 7.45
C ILE A 16 26.52 -3.50 8.88
N GLY A 17 26.58 -4.46 9.79
CA GLY A 17 26.84 -4.24 11.22
C GLY A 17 25.64 -3.65 11.98
N ASP A 18 25.52 -3.94 13.27
CA ASP A 18 24.34 -3.67 14.09
C ASP A 18 23.96 -2.19 14.20
N LYS A 19 24.96 -1.32 14.31
CA LYS A 19 24.70 0.13 14.46
C LYS A 19 24.02 0.70 13.20
N LEU A 20 24.53 0.34 12.02
CA LEU A 20 23.98 0.81 10.75
C LEU A 20 22.64 0.12 10.47
N HIS A 21 22.52 -1.17 10.78
CA HIS A 21 21.27 -1.91 10.67
C HIS A 21 20.15 -1.25 11.49
N ARG A 22 20.39 -0.97 12.77
CA ARG A 22 19.40 -0.29 13.64
C ARG A 22 18.99 1.08 13.11
N LYS A 23 19.93 1.86 12.57
CA LYS A 23 19.63 3.14 11.94
C LYS A 23 18.70 2.95 10.72
N LEU A 24 19.06 2.04 9.82
CA LEU A 24 18.26 1.77 8.62
C LEU A 24 16.86 1.26 8.96
N MET A 25 16.72 0.40 9.95
CA MET A 25 15.42 -0.10 10.39
C MET A 25 14.55 0.99 11.00
N ARG A 26 15.14 1.93 11.74
CA ARG A 26 14.42 3.11 12.23
C ARG A 26 13.95 4.00 11.07
N ASP A 27 14.84 4.29 10.14
CA ASP A 27 14.51 5.13 8.98
C ASP A 27 13.47 4.45 8.08
N PHE A 28 13.51 3.11 7.96
CA PHE A 28 12.51 2.33 7.24
C PHE A 28 11.13 2.37 7.93
N ARG A 29 11.08 2.23 9.26
CA ARG A 29 9.82 2.38 10.02
C ARG A 29 9.24 3.77 9.86
N LEU A 30 10.08 4.80 9.92
CA LEU A 30 9.67 6.17 9.66
C LEU A 30 9.07 6.33 8.26
N TYR A 31 9.72 5.76 7.24
CA TYR A 31 9.21 5.74 5.88
C TYR A 31 7.84 5.03 5.79
N MET A 32 7.68 3.88 6.43
CA MET A 32 6.38 3.18 6.44
C MET A 32 5.27 4.01 7.09
N LEU A 33 5.61 4.82 8.10
CA LEU A 33 4.64 5.65 8.81
C LEU A 33 4.28 6.92 8.05
N VAL A 34 5.26 7.63 7.52
CA VAL A 34 5.06 8.91 6.81
C VAL A 34 4.60 8.67 5.37
N GLY A 35 5.17 7.65 4.71
CA GLY A 35 4.97 7.37 3.29
C GLY A 35 5.83 8.25 2.38
N GLY A 36 5.47 8.25 1.10
CA GLY A 36 6.13 9.02 0.06
C GLY A 36 5.27 10.14 -0.54
N MET A 37 4.06 10.38 0.00
CA MET A 37 3.21 11.48 -0.48
C MET A 37 3.86 12.83 -0.17
N PRO A 38 4.09 13.71 -1.18
CA PRO A 38 4.85 14.96 -0.99
C PRO A 38 4.30 15.84 0.13
N GLN A 39 2.98 15.96 0.26
CA GLN A 39 2.34 16.75 1.30
C GLN A 39 2.62 16.18 2.70
N ALA A 40 2.53 14.86 2.86
CA ALA A 40 2.80 14.17 4.12
C ALA A 40 4.28 14.28 4.53
N VAL A 41 5.19 14.11 3.58
CA VAL A 41 6.64 14.26 3.80
C VAL A 41 6.98 15.69 4.17
N ASN A 42 6.42 16.68 3.47
CA ASN A 42 6.66 18.10 3.75
C ASN A 42 6.16 18.48 5.16
N GLU A 43 4.95 18.05 5.53
CA GLU A 43 4.42 18.29 6.88
C GLU A 43 5.32 17.68 7.96
N TYR A 44 5.80 16.45 7.75
CA TYR A 44 6.72 15.81 8.68
C TYR A 44 8.02 16.61 8.83
N LEU A 45 8.62 17.04 7.72
CA LEU A 45 9.86 17.81 7.75
C LEU A 45 9.71 19.16 8.44
N GLN A 46 8.55 19.79 8.34
CA GLN A 46 8.28 21.10 8.95
C GLN A 46 7.94 21.00 10.43
N THR A 47 7.17 19.98 10.83
CA THR A 47 6.56 19.94 12.17
C THR A 47 7.04 18.82 13.06
N ASN A 48 7.65 17.78 12.47
CA ASN A 48 7.97 16.52 13.16
C ASN A 48 6.78 15.95 13.97
N ASN A 49 5.54 16.16 13.47
CA ASN A 49 4.31 15.82 14.16
C ASN A 49 3.51 14.78 13.36
N PHE A 50 3.52 13.53 13.83
CA PHE A 50 2.84 12.42 13.15
C PHE A 50 1.32 12.57 13.10
N ARG A 51 0.69 13.21 14.08
CA ARG A 51 -0.77 13.46 14.05
C ARG A 51 -1.14 14.37 12.89
N LYS A 52 -0.38 15.43 12.64
CA LYS A 52 -0.59 16.30 11.47
C LYS A 52 -0.36 15.57 10.15
N VAL A 53 0.68 14.75 10.10
CA VAL A 53 0.95 13.88 8.92
C VAL A 53 -0.21 12.93 8.68
N ASP A 54 -0.77 12.32 9.71
CA ASP A 54 -1.92 11.41 9.59
C ASP A 54 -3.18 12.15 9.10
N THR A 55 -3.43 13.38 9.58
CA THR A 55 -4.52 14.23 9.07
C THR A 55 -4.40 14.44 7.56
N ILE A 56 -3.22 14.84 7.07
CA ILE A 56 -2.98 15.03 5.62
C ILE A 56 -3.22 13.74 4.82
N LYS A 57 -2.78 12.59 5.34
CA LYS A 57 -2.99 11.30 4.67
C LYS A 57 -4.48 10.93 4.63
N ARG A 58 -5.24 11.23 5.68
CA ARG A 58 -6.70 11.07 5.69
C ARG A 58 -7.37 11.95 4.66
N ASP A 59 -6.95 13.19 4.52
CA ASP A 59 -7.47 14.11 3.48
C ASP A 59 -7.19 13.55 2.07
N ILE A 60 -5.99 12.99 1.83
CA ILE A 60 -5.66 12.35 0.55
C ILE A 60 -6.57 11.12 0.31
N LEU A 61 -6.81 10.28 1.32
CA LEU A 61 -7.70 9.12 1.19
C LEU A 61 -9.14 9.55 0.90
N ASN A 62 -9.63 10.62 1.54
CA ASN A 62 -10.95 11.18 1.27
C ASN A 62 -11.07 11.67 -0.18
N LEU A 63 -10.03 12.31 -0.73
CA LEU A 63 -9.99 12.71 -2.14
C LEU A 63 -10.05 11.49 -3.07
N TYR A 64 -9.36 10.39 -2.75
CA TYR A 64 -9.46 9.15 -3.53
C TYR A 64 -10.88 8.58 -3.49
N GLU A 65 -11.53 8.57 -2.33
CA GLU A 65 -12.93 8.11 -2.22
C GLU A 65 -13.88 8.95 -3.06
N ASP A 66 -13.68 10.27 -3.08
CA ASP A 66 -14.52 11.17 -3.90
C ASP A 66 -14.27 10.97 -5.40
N ASP A 67 -13.06 10.67 -5.81
CA ASP A 67 -12.76 10.33 -7.20
C ASP A 67 -13.32 8.95 -7.58
N PHE A 68 -13.26 7.97 -6.69
CA PHE A 68 -13.89 6.66 -6.91
C PHE A 68 -15.41 6.77 -7.08
N LYS A 69 -16.10 7.61 -6.32
CA LYS A 69 -17.55 7.85 -6.46
C LYS A 69 -17.92 8.47 -7.82
N LYS A 70 -17.01 9.25 -8.42
CA LYS A 70 -17.22 9.82 -9.78
C LYS A 70 -17.09 8.73 -10.85
N ILE A 71 -16.19 7.77 -10.68
CA ILE A 71 -15.94 6.65 -11.59
C ILE A 71 -17.05 5.59 -11.43
N ASP A 72 -17.33 5.21 -10.19
CA ASP A 72 -18.30 4.17 -9.83
C ASP A 72 -19.31 4.69 -8.79
N SER A 73 -20.49 5.06 -9.28
CA SER A 73 -21.60 5.53 -8.43
C SER A 73 -22.20 4.43 -7.53
N THR A 74 -21.86 3.15 -7.76
CA THR A 74 -22.35 2.03 -6.94
C THR A 74 -21.56 1.88 -5.64
N GLY A 75 -20.39 2.54 -5.52
CA GLY A 75 -19.51 2.48 -4.37
C GLY A 75 -18.67 1.22 -4.25
N LYS A 76 -18.74 0.30 -5.21
CA LYS A 76 -18.00 -0.96 -5.19
C LYS A 76 -16.49 -0.75 -5.27
N LEU A 77 -16.07 0.28 -6.04
CA LEU A 77 -14.68 0.65 -6.18
C LEU A 77 -14.06 1.03 -4.81
N SER A 78 -14.78 1.88 -4.05
CA SER A 78 -14.39 2.25 -2.69
C SER A 78 -14.34 1.06 -1.74
N LEU A 79 -15.32 0.16 -1.81
CA LEU A 79 -15.35 -1.07 -1.00
C LEU A 79 -14.13 -1.97 -1.28
N LEU A 80 -13.76 -2.14 -2.55
CA LEU A 80 -12.57 -2.92 -2.92
C LEU A 80 -11.29 -2.26 -2.40
N PHE A 81 -11.18 -0.96 -2.50
CA PHE A 81 -10.02 -0.21 -2.01
C PHE A 81 -9.90 -0.30 -0.48
N ASP A 82 -10.96 -0.03 0.26
CA ASP A 82 -10.99 -0.04 1.72
C ASP A 82 -10.70 -1.43 2.32
N ALA A 83 -11.06 -2.49 1.60
CA ALA A 83 -10.81 -3.85 2.04
C ALA A 83 -9.34 -4.31 1.88
N ILE A 84 -8.47 -3.56 1.19
CA ILE A 84 -7.08 -3.98 0.92
C ILE A 84 -6.32 -4.36 2.19
N PRO A 85 -6.30 -3.55 3.27
CA PRO A 85 -5.56 -3.90 4.48
C PRO A 85 -6.05 -5.22 5.11
N ALA A 86 -7.36 -5.41 5.18
CA ALA A 86 -7.96 -6.63 5.74
C ALA A 86 -7.63 -7.87 4.89
N GLN A 87 -7.62 -7.73 3.55
CA GLN A 87 -7.27 -8.82 2.65
C GLN A 87 -5.79 -9.21 2.75
N LEU A 88 -4.89 -8.25 2.88
CA LEU A 88 -3.46 -8.51 3.07
C LEU A 88 -3.18 -9.15 4.45
N ASN A 89 -3.90 -8.73 5.50
CA ASN A 89 -3.74 -9.29 6.84
C ASN A 89 -4.19 -10.75 6.96
N LYS A 90 -5.14 -11.20 6.14
CA LYS A 90 -5.60 -12.61 6.10
C LYS A 90 -4.52 -13.59 5.61
N ASN A 91 -3.38 -13.11 5.15
CA ASN A 91 -2.31 -13.91 4.55
C ASN A 91 -2.77 -14.86 3.43
N ALA A 92 -3.86 -14.52 2.76
CA ALA A 92 -4.42 -15.29 1.66
C ALA A 92 -3.52 -15.23 0.42
N ALA A 93 -3.50 -16.30 -0.36
CA ALA A 93 -2.72 -16.36 -1.60
C ALA A 93 -3.17 -15.32 -2.65
N ARG A 94 -4.43 -14.87 -2.57
CA ARG A 94 -5.04 -13.90 -3.48
C ARG A 94 -6.03 -12.99 -2.75
N TYR A 95 -6.36 -11.85 -3.37
CA TYR A 95 -7.47 -11.00 -2.95
C TYR A 95 -8.80 -11.75 -3.13
N GLN A 96 -9.59 -11.88 -2.08
CA GLN A 96 -10.85 -12.61 -2.09
C GLN A 96 -12.01 -11.65 -2.38
N VAL A 97 -12.26 -11.37 -3.64
CA VAL A 97 -13.30 -10.41 -4.06
C VAL A 97 -14.68 -10.81 -3.54
N SER A 98 -15.02 -12.10 -3.54
CA SER A 98 -16.32 -12.59 -3.04
C SER A 98 -16.57 -12.31 -1.56
N SER A 99 -15.52 -12.02 -0.77
CA SER A 99 -15.69 -11.60 0.62
C SER A 99 -16.01 -10.11 0.79
N VAL A 100 -15.90 -9.33 -0.29
CA VAL A 100 -16.18 -7.89 -0.33
C VAL A 100 -17.43 -7.62 -1.18
N LEU A 101 -17.53 -8.27 -2.34
CA LEU A 101 -18.61 -8.14 -3.31
C LEU A 101 -19.20 -9.54 -3.58
N ALA A 102 -20.17 -9.95 -2.75
CA ALA A 102 -20.63 -11.35 -2.67
C ALA A 102 -21.33 -11.86 -3.94
N ASN A 103 -21.94 -11.01 -4.76
CA ASN A 103 -22.84 -11.40 -5.86
C ASN A 103 -22.48 -10.77 -7.22
N ASP A 104 -21.27 -10.23 -7.37
CA ASP A 104 -20.86 -9.59 -8.60
C ASP A 104 -20.35 -10.58 -9.65
N ARG A 105 -20.63 -10.27 -10.92
CA ARG A 105 -20.14 -11.06 -12.06
C ARG A 105 -18.62 -10.85 -12.24
N ALA A 106 -17.94 -11.89 -12.71
CA ALA A 106 -16.50 -11.85 -12.92
C ALA A 106 -16.05 -10.71 -13.86
N ASP A 107 -16.80 -10.44 -14.92
CA ASP A 107 -16.49 -9.38 -15.88
C ASP A 107 -16.56 -7.99 -15.23
N SER A 108 -17.61 -7.71 -14.46
CA SER A 108 -17.75 -6.48 -13.70
C SER A 108 -16.62 -6.28 -12.68
N ILE A 109 -16.17 -7.34 -12.05
CA ILE A 109 -15.02 -7.30 -11.12
C ILE A 109 -13.72 -6.92 -11.86
N LEU A 110 -13.48 -7.49 -13.04
CA LEU A 110 -12.29 -7.16 -13.85
C LEU A 110 -12.29 -5.71 -14.29
N GLU A 111 -13.46 -5.15 -14.64
CA GLU A 111 -13.61 -3.71 -14.95
C GLU A 111 -13.26 -2.85 -13.73
N LEU A 112 -13.81 -3.14 -12.54
CA LEU A 112 -13.48 -2.41 -11.31
C LEU A 112 -11.99 -2.48 -10.95
N ILE A 113 -11.34 -3.63 -11.15
CA ILE A 113 -9.90 -3.78 -10.91
C ILE A 113 -9.08 -2.98 -11.94
N ALA A 114 -9.54 -2.91 -13.20
CA ALA A 114 -8.91 -2.07 -14.21
C ALA A 114 -9.00 -0.59 -13.85
N GLU A 115 -10.17 -0.11 -13.42
CA GLU A 115 -10.38 1.27 -12.94
C GLU A 115 -9.47 1.61 -11.73
N LEU A 116 -9.41 0.73 -10.72
CA LEU A 116 -8.50 0.90 -9.59
C LEU A 116 -7.04 0.99 -10.03
N LYS A 117 -6.63 0.15 -10.96
CA LYS A 117 -5.26 0.17 -11.50
C LYS A 117 -4.99 1.46 -12.27
N ASP A 118 -5.95 1.91 -13.09
CA ASP A 118 -5.79 3.10 -13.91
C ASP A 118 -5.83 4.39 -13.09
N SER A 119 -6.51 4.41 -11.95
CA SER A 119 -6.46 5.51 -10.97
C SER A 119 -5.06 5.74 -10.38
N LYS A 120 -4.11 4.80 -10.54
CA LYS A 120 -2.75 4.81 -9.95
C LYS A 120 -2.72 4.85 -8.42
N THR A 121 -3.83 4.58 -7.76
CA THR A 121 -3.90 4.52 -6.30
C THR A 121 -3.49 3.16 -5.75
N VAL A 122 -3.54 2.11 -6.61
CA VAL A 122 -3.17 0.74 -6.24
C VAL A 122 -2.17 0.12 -7.22
N LEU A 123 -1.41 -0.84 -6.70
CA LEU A 123 -0.57 -1.74 -7.46
C LEU A 123 -1.25 -3.11 -7.49
N VAL A 124 -1.40 -3.68 -8.68
CA VAL A 124 -1.98 -5.02 -8.88
C VAL A 124 -0.87 -6.00 -9.18
N SER A 125 -0.71 -7.00 -8.31
CA SER A 125 0.21 -8.12 -8.53
C SER A 125 -0.60 -9.35 -8.93
N TYR A 126 -0.36 -9.85 -10.15
CA TYR A 126 -1.05 -11.02 -10.69
C TYR A 126 -0.25 -12.29 -10.49
N HIS A 127 -0.95 -13.42 -10.36
CA HIS A 127 -0.32 -14.74 -10.41
C HIS A 127 0.13 -15.06 -11.83
N ALA A 128 1.34 -15.59 -11.96
CA ALA A 128 1.85 -16.16 -13.22
C ALA A 128 1.89 -17.69 -13.09
N ASN A 129 1.26 -18.40 -14.02
CA ASN A 129 1.19 -19.87 -13.99
C ASN A 129 2.53 -20.52 -14.38
N ASP A 130 3.31 -19.87 -15.26
CA ASP A 130 4.64 -20.33 -15.67
C ASP A 130 5.63 -19.14 -15.68
N PRO A 131 6.65 -19.14 -14.81
CA PRO A 131 7.65 -18.06 -14.77
C PRO A 131 8.67 -18.15 -15.92
N ASN A 132 8.77 -19.29 -16.63
CA ASN A 132 9.74 -19.49 -17.72
C ASN A 132 9.26 -18.94 -19.07
N ALA A 133 7.96 -18.88 -19.31
CA ALA A 133 7.38 -18.15 -20.43
C ALA A 133 7.13 -16.70 -20.01
N GLY A 134 7.17 -15.75 -20.91
CA GLY A 134 6.97 -14.33 -20.58
C GLY A 134 5.79 -14.11 -19.62
N MET A 135 6.04 -13.48 -18.47
CA MET A 135 5.06 -13.36 -17.38
C MET A 135 3.74 -12.71 -17.81
N SER A 136 3.78 -11.86 -18.85
CA SER A 136 2.59 -11.19 -19.40
C SER A 136 1.62 -12.15 -20.09
N THR A 137 2.11 -13.24 -20.68
CA THR A 137 1.29 -14.23 -21.41
C THR A 137 0.67 -15.28 -20.50
N ASN A 138 1.29 -15.54 -19.34
CA ASN A 138 0.85 -16.54 -18.36
C ASN A 138 0.17 -15.93 -17.12
N LYS A 139 -0.23 -14.68 -17.22
CA LYS A 139 -0.89 -13.94 -16.15
C LYS A 139 -2.33 -14.40 -15.97
N ASP A 140 -2.67 -14.83 -14.75
CA ASP A 140 -4.03 -15.15 -14.35
C ASP A 140 -4.74 -13.89 -13.83
N LEU A 141 -5.66 -13.34 -14.62
CA LEU A 141 -6.40 -12.13 -14.25
C LEU A 141 -7.36 -12.31 -13.07
N CYS A 142 -7.73 -13.57 -12.75
CA CYS A 142 -8.61 -13.89 -11.64
C CYS A 142 -7.85 -14.14 -10.32
N LYS A 143 -6.53 -14.21 -10.37
CA LYS A 143 -5.67 -14.40 -9.20
C LYS A 143 -4.72 -13.24 -9.03
N PHE A 144 -5.05 -12.32 -8.18
CA PHE A 144 -4.26 -11.11 -7.94
C PHE A 144 -4.23 -10.73 -6.45
N LYS A 145 -3.28 -9.87 -6.10
CA LYS A 145 -3.25 -9.10 -4.86
C LYS A 145 -3.28 -7.61 -5.18
N LEU A 146 -3.93 -6.85 -4.31
CA LEU A 146 -3.94 -5.39 -4.36
C LEU A 146 -3.05 -4.84 -3.25
N PHE A 147 -2.26 -3.85 -3.58
CA PHE A 147 -1.45 -3.07 -2.64
C PHE A 147 -1.71 -1.60 -2.89
N LEU A 148 -1.73 -0.78 -1.84
CA LEU A 148 -1.71 0.66 -2.04
C LEU A 148 -0.37 1.09 -2.65
N CYS A 149 -0.38 2.15 -3.45
CA CYS A 149 0.83 2.71 -4.04
C CYS A 149 1.76 3.37 -3.02
N ASP A 150 1.26 3.67 -1.81
CA ASP A 150 1.99 4.34 -0.74
C ASP A 150 1.84 3.64 0.60
N THR A 151 2.96 3.43 1.30
CA THR A 151 2.99 2.74 2.60
C THR A 151 2.38 3.56 3.73
N GLY A 152 2.54 4.88 3.69
CA GLY A 152 1.96 5.79 4.67
C GLY A 152 0.43 5.83 4.56
N LEU A 153 -0.10 5.88 3.33
CA LEU A 153 -1.55 5.78 3.08
C LEU A 153 -2.09 4.41 3.52
N PHE A 154 -1.35 3.33 3.25
CA PHE A 154 -1.72 1.99 3.71
C PHE A 154 -1.85 1.93 5.24
N THR A 155 -0.88 2.50 5.96
CA THR A 155 -0.91 2.54 7.42
C THR A 155 -2.12 3.33 7.93
N THR A 156 -2.42 4.49 7.34
CA THR A 156 -3.58 5.30 7.71
C THR A 156 -4.89 4.58 7.40
N LEU A 157 -5.01 3.94 6.24
CA LEU A 157 -6.20 3.17 5.86
C LEU A 157 -6.42 1.98 6.80
N MET A 158 -5.37 1.28 7.24
CA MET A 158 -5.46 0.16 8.17
C MET A 158 -6.03 0.58 9.54
N PHE A 159 -5.81 1.83 9.95
CA PHE A 159 -6.29 2.41 11.19
C PHE A 159 -7.37 3.48 10.99
N LYS A 160 -8.11 3.42 9.88
CA LYS A 160 -9.12 4.42 9.49
C LYS A 160 -10.13 4.70 10.62
N ASP A 161 -10.57 3.66 11.32
CA ASP A 161 -11.59 3.72 12.37
C ASP A 161 -11.03 4.05 13.77
N LYS A 162 -9.75 4.35 13.86
CA LYS A 162 -9.10 4.68 15.13
C LYS A 162 -8.50 6.07 15.09
N ASP A 163 -8.54 6.75 16.24
CA ASP A 163 -7.70 7.91 16.44
C ASP A 163 -6.23 7.53 16.25
N PHE A 164 -5.44 8.46 15.74
CA PHE A 164 -4.01 8.28 15.54
C PHE A 164 -3.35 7.83 16.85
N THR A 165 -2.75 6.65 16.84
CA THR A 165 -1.99 6.10 17.97
C THR A 165 -0.55 5.90 17.54
N GLU A 166 0.30 6.83 17.93
CA GLU A 166 1.75 6.83 17.66
C GLU A 166 2.43 5.53 18.15
N ASN A 167 1.93 4.98 19.25
CA ASN A 167 2.51 3.84 19.96
C ASN A 167 2.38 2.50 19.22
N ILE A 168 1.39 2.31 18.37
CA ILE A 168 1.14 1.00 17.72
C ILE A 168 2.27 0.61 16.73
N ILE A 169 2.96 1.58 16.17
CA ILE A 169 3.97 1.35 15.12
C ILE A 169 5.40 1.35 15.70
N TYR A 170 5.62 2.02 16.83
CA TYR A 170 6.94 2.13 17.45
C TYR A 170 7.26 1.07 18.50
N GLU A 171 6.26 0.39 19.06
CA GLU A 171 6.44 -0.50 20.22
C GLU A 171 6.68 -1.99 19.89
N LYS A 172 6.93 -2.37 18.62
CA LYS A 172 7.28 -3.77 18.30
C LYS A 172 8.48 -3.90 17.39
#